data_dfa9986df5a340b6f2f9a4e8c3afa313
#
_entry.id   dfa9986df5a340b6f2f9a4e8c3afa313
#
_cell.length_a   1.000
_cell.length_b   1.000
_cell.length_c   1.000
_cell.angle_alpha   90.00
_cell.angle_beta   90.00
_cell.angle_gamma   90.00
#
_symmetry.space_group_name_H-M   'P 1'
#
loop_
_entity.id
_entity.type
_entity.pdbx_description
1 polymer ?
#
loop_
_entity_poly.entity_id
_entity_poly.type
_entity_poly.pdbx_seq_one_letter_code
_entity_poly.pdbx_strand_id
1 'polypeptide(L)'
;MIVLNVYIEPIKGSEDDLKRAISDGWIEAMSQQPGYVSAHLFKKFPDDVLESMDAKIPEFEYELVAFWLTEEERLDWVALPIHDEVFAPVLELSDNVEWTVHNVDQEWS
;
A
#
# COMPACT_ATOMS: atom_id res chain seq x y z
N MET A 1 8.39 -13.96 -6.96
CA MET A 1 7.60 -13.08 -6.06
C MET A 1 7.60 -11.66 -6.58
N ILE A 2 6.49 -10.99 -6.47
CA ILE A 2 6.37 -9.59 -6.85
C ILE A 2 5.98 -8.74 -5.63
N VAL A 3 6.20 -7.45 -5.72
CA VAL A 3 5.79 -6.49 -4.70
C VAL A 3 5.01 -5.35 -5.33
N LEU A 4 3.83 -5.09 -4.77
CA LEU A 4 3.00 -3.94 -5.10
C LEU A 4 3.37 -2.80 -4.15
N ASN A 5 3.65 -1.63 -4.70
CA ASN A 5 3.90 -0.41 -3.93
C ASN A 5 2.78 0.57 -4.22
N VAL A 6 2.04 0.99 -3.20
CA VAL A 6 0.96 1.98 -3.33
C VAL A 6 1.30 3.19 -2.46
N TYR A 7 1.46 4.33 -3.11
CA TYR A 7 1.80 5.60 -2.45
C TYR A 7 0.52 6.37 -2.19
N ILE A 8 0.31 6.79 -0.96
CA ILE A 8 -0.95 7.38 -0.52
C ILE A 8 -0.70 8.70 0.21
N GLU A 9 -1.36 9.76 -0.26
CA GLU A 9 -1.42 11.03 0.45
C GLU A 9 -2.82 11.19 1.02
N PRO A 10 -3.00 11.15 2.36
CA PRO A 10 -4.32 11.27 2.96
C PRO A 10 -4.90 12.66 2.79
N ILE A 11 -6.22 12.75 2.69
CA ILE A 11 -6.92 14.02 2.87
C ILE A 11 -6.63 14.47 4.31
N LYS A 12 -6.34 15.76 4.48
CA LYS A 12 -6.03 16.33 5.79
C LYS A 12 -7.15 16.03 6.79
N GLY A 13 -6.78 15.43 7.92
CA GLY A 13 -7.72 15.04 8.96
C GLY A 13 -8.35 13.66 8.77
N SER A 14 -8.06 12.96 7.67
CA SER A 14 -8.64 11.65 7.36
C SER A 14 -7.70 10.48 7.67
N GLU A 15 -6.56 10.73 8.31
CA GLU A 15 -5.52 9.72 8.52
C GLU A 15 -6.02 8.48 9.26
N ASP A 16 -6.75 8.67 10.36
CA ASP A 16 -7.25 7.55 11.16
C ASP A 16 -8.31 6.74 10.41
N ASP A 17 -9.22 7.42 9.71
CA ASP A 17 -10.23 6.77 8.89
C ASP A 17 -9.58 6.00 7.73
N LEU A 18 -8.56 6.56 7.11
CA LEU A 18 -7.80 5.91 6.05
C LEU A 18 -7.14 4.63 6.56
N LYS A 19 -6.50 4.67 7.72
CA LYS A 19 -5.86 3.49 8.30
C LYS A 19 -6.88 2.39 8.59
N ARG A 20 -8.08 2.74 9.07
CA ARG A 20 -9.15 1.76 9.27
C ARG A 20 -9.63 1.17 7.96
N ALA A 21 -9.81 1.99 6.94
CA ALA A 21 -10.22 1.51 5.61
C ALA A 21 -9.17 0.54 5.02
N ILE A 22 -7.90 0.83 5.22
CA ILE A 22 -6.81 -0.05 4.79
C ILE A 22 -6.85 -1.36 5.58
N SER A 23 -6.84 -1.30 6.91
CA SER A 23 -6.73 -2.46 7.79
C SER A 23 -7.97 -3.35 7.75
N ASP A 24 -9.15 -2.74 7.95
CA ASP A 24 -10.38 -3.48 8.18
C ASP A 24 -11.12 -3.86 6.89
N GLY A 25 -10.81 -3.20 5.79
CA GLY A 25 -11.40 -3.50 4.48
C GLY A 25 -10.41 -4.09 3.50
N TRP A 26 -9.49 -3.29 3.02
CA TRP A 26 -8.59 -3.65 1.93
C TRP A 26 -7.66 -4.82 2.29
N ILE A 27 -6.91 -4.71 3.37
CA ILE A 27 -5.98 -5.77 3.79
C ILE A 27 -6.74 -7.01 4.25
N GLU A 28 -7.84 -6.85 4.98
CA GLU A 28 -8.65 -7.98 5.44
C GLU A 28 -9.11 -8.86 4.27
N ALA A 29 -9.62 -8.26 3.20
CA ALA A 29 -10.04 -9.00 2.02
C ALA A 29 -8.86 -9.54 1.20
N MET A 30 -7.82 -8.74 1.03
CA MET A 30 -6.61 -9.10 0.27
C MET A 30 -5.90 -10.30 0.89
N SER A 31 -5.78 -10.31 2.22
CA SER A 31 -5.02 -11.33 2.93
C SER A 31 -5.60 -12.74 2.82
N GLN A 32 -6.84 -12.86 2.40
CA GLN A 32 -7.53 -14.13 2.22
C GLN A 32 -7.34 -14.72 0.82
N GLN A 33 -6.67 -14.01 -0.07
CA GLN A 33 -6.54 -14.42 -1.46
C GLN A 33 -5.36 -15.36 -1.69
N PRO A 34 -5.51 -16.31 -2.64
CA PRO A 34 -4.38 -17.14 -3.04
C PRO A 34 -3.21 -16.28 -3.53
N GLY A 35 -2.02 -16.63 -3.12
CA GLY A 35 -0.80 -15.94 -3.52
C GLY A 35 -0.42 -14.74 -2.68
N TYR A 36 -1.29 -14.26 -1.81
CA TYR A 36 -0.94 -13.21 -0.86
C TYR A 36 0.13 -13.72 0.13
N VAL A 37 1.17 -12.92 0.35
CA VAL A 37 2.25 -13.25 1.27
C VAL A 37 2.19 -12.38 2.52
N SER A 38 2.29 -11.06 2.34
CA SER A 38 2.27 -10.09 3.46
C SER A 38 2.04 -8.68 2.95
N ALA A 39 1.67 -7.78 3.85
CA ALA A 39 1.57 -6.37 3.55
C ALA A 39 2.05 -5.53 4.72
N HIS A 40 2.59 -4.35 4.42
CA HIS A 40 3.09 -3.41 5.41
C HIS A 40 2.70 -2.00 5.01
N LEU A 41 2.31 -1.20 5.99
CA LEU A 41 2.06 0.23 5.78
C LEU A 41 3.22 1.01 6.39
N PHE A 42 3.93 1.78 5.56
CA PHE A 42 5.04 2.63 5.98
C PHE A 42 4.57 4.08 6.04
N LYS A 43 4.97 4.76 7.10
CA LYS A 43 4.80 6.19 7.23
C LYS A 43 6.18 6.85 7.15
N LYS A 44 6.31 7.91 6.34
CA LYS A 44 7.60 8.60 6.25
C LYS A 44 7.98 9.24 7.58
N PHE A 45 9.27 9.40 7.82
CA PHE A 45 9.78 10.19 8.92
C PHE A 45 9.42 11.67 8.70
N PRO A 46 9.38 12.48 9.77
CA PRO A 46 9.21 13.93 9.61
C PRO A 46 10.28 14.52 8.68
N ASP A 47 9.87 15.49 7.86
CA ASP A 47 10.73 16.07 6.83
C ASP A 47 12.01 16.67 7.40
N ASP A 48 11.93 17.36 8.56
CA ASP A 48 13.10 17.94 9.23
C ASP A 48 14.11 16.88 9.70
N VAL A 49 13.64 15.72 10.12
CA VAL A 49 14.50 14.59 10.50
C VAL A 49 15.21 14.05 9.27
N LEU A 50 14.48 13.86 8.17
CA LEU A 50 15.07 13.37 6.91
C LEU A 50 16.10 14.34 6.36
N GLU A 51 15.82 15.64 6.41
CA GLU A 51 16.79 16.68 6.01
C GLU A 51 18.07 16.62 6.84
N SER A 52 17.95 16.41 8.15
CA SER A 52 19.12 16.33 9.04
C SER A 52 20.00 15.11 8.75
N MET A 53 19.44 14.08 8.10
CA MET A 53 20.17 12.88 7.73
C MET A 53 20.66 12.90 6.27
N ASP A 54 20.43 13.97 5.53
CA ASP A 54 20.64 14.02 4.08
C ASP A 54 19.88 12.91 3.33
N ALA A 55 18.74 12.50 3.86
CA ALA A 55 17.91 11.49 3.24
C ALA A 55 16.93 12.12 2.26
N LYS A 56 16.53 11.35 1.25
CA LYS A 56 15.48 11.77 0.32
C LYS A 56 14.17 11.93 1.07
N ILE A 57 13.45 13.01 0.80
CA ILE A 57 12.12 13.25 1.35
C ILE A 57 11.09 12.61 0.42
N PRO A 58 10.33 11.57 0.88
CA PRO A 58 9.27 10.99 0.06
C PRO A 58 8.16 12.00 -0.24
N GLU A 59 7.58 11.91 -1.43
CA GLU A 59 6.46 12.78 -1.83
C GLU A 59 5.18 12.48 -1.06
N PHE A 60 4.98 11.22 -0.67
CA PHE A 60 3.74 10.73 -0.05
C PHE A 60 3.96 10.41 1.42
N GLU A 61 2.93 10.69 2.23
CA GLU A 61 2.97 10.40 3.66
C GLU A 61 3.06 8.90 3.94
N TYR A 62 2.36 8.08 3.12
CA TYR A 62 2.29 6.64 3.32
C TYR A 62 2.67 5.86 2.07
N GLU A 63 3.22 4.67 2.29
CA GLU A 63 3.45 3.68 1.26
C GLU A 63 2.96 2.33 1.78
N LEU A 64 2.02 1.72 1.06
CA LEU A 64 1.63 0.35 1.32
C LEU A 64 2.45 -0.57 0.42
N VAL A 65 3.03 -1.61 1.01
CA VAL A 65 3.82 -2.61 0.30
C VAL A 65 3.15 -3.95 0.50
N ALA A 66 2.75 -4.62 -0.58
CA ALA A 66 2.11 -5.92 -0.53
C ALA A 66 2.89 -6.92 -1.39
N PHE A 67 3.30 -8.03 -0.77
CA PHE A 67 4.03 -9.09 -1.45
C PHE A 67 3.08 -10.19 -1.91
N TRP A 68 3.26 -10.65 -3.15
CA TRP A 68 2.48 -11.71 -3.78
C TRP A 68 3.41 -12.75 -4.39
N LEU A 69 3.02 -14.02 -4.36
CA LEU A 69 3.81 -15.07 -4.99
C LEU A 69 3.98 -14.83 -6.47
N THR A 70 2.88 -14.46 -7.18
CA THR A 70 2.90 -14.21 -8.61
C THR A 70 2.05 -13.00 -8.98
N GLU A 71 2.39 -12.35 -10.10
CA GLU A 71 1.59 -11.28 -10.68
C GLU A 71 0.22 -11.79 -11.14
N GLU A 72 0.14 -13.01 -11.63
CA GLU A 72 -1.12 -13.61 -12.05
C GLU A 72 -2.11 -13.69 -10.89
N GLU A 73 -1.67 -14.13 -9.72
CA GLU A 73 -2.52 -14.20 -8.54
C GLU A 73 -2.95 -12.81 -8.06
N ARG A 74 -2.04 -11.82 -8.13
CA ARG A 74 -2.41 -10.45 -7.80
C ARG A 74 -3.49 -9.92 -8.75
N LEU A 75 -3.36 -10.19 -10.05
CA LEU A 75 -4.35 -9.76 -11.05
C LEU A 75 -5.69 -10.46 -10.85
N ASP A 76 -5.70 -11.72 -10.42
CA ASP A 76 -6.93 -12.45 -10.07
C ASP A 76 -7.66 -11.74 -8.91
N TRP A 77 -6.90 -11.28 -7.91
CA TRP A 77 -7.44 -10.48 -6.82
C TRP A 77 -8.06 -9.16 -7.31
N VAL A 78 -7.33 -8.44 -8.15
CA VAL A 78 -7.79 -7.15 -8.69
C VAL A 78 -9.07 -7.32 -9.51
N ALA A 79 -9.26 -8.47 -10.15
CA ALA A 79 -10.44 -8.75 -10.97
C ALA A 79 -11.69 -9.08 -10.15
N LEU A 80 -11.56 -9.34 -8.84
CA LEU A 80 -12.71 -9.64 -8.01
C LEU A 80 -13.53 -8.39 -7.68
N PRO A 81 -14.87 -8.47 -7.67
CA PRO A 81 -15.71 -7.32 -7.30
C PRO A 81 -15.36 -6.74 -5.93
N ILE A 82 -15.00 -7.58 -4.96
CA ILE A 82 -14.64 -7.16 -3.62
C ILE A 82 -13.42 -6.21 -3.61
N HIS A 83 -12.50 -6.35 -4.56
CA HIS A 83 -11.33 -5.47 -4.66
C HIS A 83 -11.76 -4.01 -4.75
N ASP A 84 -12.66 -3.69 -5.68
CA ASP A 84 -13.13 -2.32 -5.87
C ASP A 84 -13.93 -1.82 -4.67
N GLU A 85 -14.72 -2.70 -4.04
CA GLU A 85 -15.49 -2.36 -2.85
C GLU A 85 -14.60 -1.92 -1.69
N VAL A 86 -13.52 -2.65 -1.43
CA VAL A 86 -12.65 -2.37 -0.28
C VAL A 86 -11.61 -1.30 -0.60
N PHE A 87 -11.28 -1.07 -1.87
CA PHE A 87 -10.34 -0.04 -2.27
C PHE A 87 -11.00 1.34 -2.43
N ALA A 88 -12.29 1.40 -2.74
CA ALA A 88 -13.01 2.66 -2.92
C ALA A 88 -12.89 3.59 -1.71
N PRO A 89 -13.08 3.13 -0.44
CA PRO A 89 -12.89 4.01 0.71
C PRO A 89 -11.47 4.54 0.86
N VAL A 90 -10.46 3.75 0.47
CA VAL A 90 -9.07 4.19 0.48
C VAL A 90 -8.88 5.37 -0.47
N LEU A 91 -9.44 5.28 -1.67
CA LEU A 91 -9.39 6.36 -2.65
C LEU A 91 -10.14 7.60 -2.18
N GLU A 92 -11.32 7.42 -1.60
CA GLU A 92 -12.17 8.53 -1.12
C GLU A 92 -11.50 9.33 0.00
N LEU A 93 -10.65 8.69 0.81
CA LEU A 93 -9.97 9.30 1.95
C LEU A 93 -8.57 9.83 1.57
N SER A 94 -8.21 9.77 0.30
CA SER A 94 -6.88 10.14 -0.19
C SER A 94 -6.95 11.31 -1.17
N ASP A 95 -6.00 12.26 -1.03
CA ASP A 95 -5.82 13.33 -2.00
C ASP A 95 -5.15 12.81 -3.26
N ASN A 96 -4.24 11.86 -3.12
CA ASN A 96 -3.53 11.30 -4.25
C ASN A 96 -3.11 9.87 -3.94
N VAL A 97 -3.22 9.00 -4.95
CA VAL A 97 -2.77 7.61 -4.88
C VAL A 97 -2.03 7.28 -6.17
N GLU A 98 -0.82 6.78 -6.05
CA GLU A 98 -0.02 6.26 -7.15
C GLU A 98 0.46 4.86 -6.80
N TRP A 99 0.75 4.03 -7.80
CA TRP A 99 1.19 2.68 -7.53
C TRP A 99 2.12 2.17 -8.62
N THR A 100 2.91 1.19 -8.25
CA THR A 100 3.79 0.48 -9.16
C THR A 100 4.02 -0.95 -8.67
N VAL A 101 4.59 -1.78 -9.51
CA VAL A 101 4.88 -3.19 -9.20
C VAL A 101 6.33 -3.48 -9.55
N HIS A 102 7.03 -4.20 -8.67
CA HIS A 102 8.39 -4.65 -8.92
C HIS A 102 8.48 -6.16 -8.81
N ASN A 103 9.43 -6.74 -9.53
CA ASN A 103 9.85 -8.10 -9.23
C ASN A 103 10.78 -8.08 -8.01
N VAL A 104 10.65 -9.08 -7.15
CA VAL A 104 11.68 -9.31 -6.14
C VAL A 104 12.81 -10.07 -6.82
N ASP A 105 13.91 -9.38 -7.08
CA ASP A 105 15.05 -9.96 -7.79
C ASP A 105 15.86 -10.88 -6.90
N GLN A 106 16.18 -10.43 -5.70
CA GLN A 106 16.93 -11.18 -4.71
C GLN A 106 16.38 -10.89 -3.32
N GLU A 107 16.50 -11.88 -2.43
CA GLU A 107 16.09 -11.74 -1.04
C GLU A 107 17.23 -12.14 -0.12
N TRP A 108 17.41 -11.37 0.95
CA TRP A 108 18.35 -11.68 2.01
C TRP A 108 17.63 -11.64 3.36
N SER A 109 18.02 -12.51 4.27
CA SER A 109 17.45 -12.56 5.62
C SER A 109 18.52 -12.56 6.70
#